data_5c46a85324709561b043fd7b4f2b58bf
#
_entry.id   5c46a85324709561b043fd7b4f2b58bf
#
_cell.length_a   1.000
_cell.length_b   1.000
_cell.length_c   1.000
_cell.angle_alpha   90.00
_cell.angle_beta   90.00
_cell.angle_gamma   90.00
#
_symmetry.space_group_name_H-M   'P 1'
#
loop_
_entity.id
_entity.type
_entity.pdbx_description
1 polymer ?
#
loop_
_entity_poly.entity_id
_entity_poly.type
_entity_poly.pdbx_seq_one_letter_code
_entity_poly.pdbx_strand_id
1 'polypeptide(L)'
;MPTSEQASENGRKGGIASGEARRAKKNMKQMAKMLMEMPVVGETNKQNLKNFGVQSEDQNYNTAIVVRLMQKALLEGDTGAIRLLGELTGDFGGAVGAGDDTVFEVEYPPICIPDNGRDKRTEKTLSPQAGPQTAFMASKADIVIYGGAAGGGKTYALLLEGLRNRNVKGWGGVIFRHNYNQITAEGGLWDASHKIYDLVPDAVPGKTPKLHWTFGGGGRLNFAHISCDDDLSSWQGTEICYLGFDELTHFSRKQFLYMLSRNRTTCGIRPYVRATCNPDADSWVADFISWWIDQDTGYPIPERSGLVRYMCVLNDTIYFADTAEKLAEEHDIPIEQCKSVTFIASRLQDNKVLMESDPGYIANLNALLEVERERLLNGNWKIKPAAGMFFKRSQVTLLDELPNDVITWARGWDLAATSEDENGDPAYTASVLIGKRRNGRYIVANVTNQRLSADDVRTHIKQTAQIDKKKYKRVVERLPKDPGQAGKAQAQSFVKMLAGFVVKTIAESGSKETRAEPFAAQWQHGNVDVLMADWNEMYFTELE
;
A
#
# COMPACT_ATOMS: atom_id res chain seq x y z
N MET A 1 -20.10 -20.50 35.74
CA MET A 1 -21.10 -21.12 34.86
C MET A 1 -22.48 -20.65 35.28
N PRO A 2 -23.37 -20.26 34.40
CA PRO A 2 -24.73 -19.87 34.80
C PRO A 2 -25.47 -21.04 35.43
N THR A 3 -26.31 -20.75 36.43
CA THR A 3 -27.14 -21.76 37.06
C THR A 3 -28.20 -22.32 36.09
N SER A 4 -28.75 -23.51 36.38
CA SER A 4 -29.78 -24.15 35.53
C SER A 4 -30.99 -23.25 35.25
N GLU A 5 -31.41 -22.42 36.23
CA GLU A 5 -32.46 -21.44 36.06
C GLU A 5 -32.10 -20.28 35.14
N GLN A 6 -30.86 -19.75 35.24
CA GLN A 6 -30.38 -18.70 34.37
C GLN A 6 -30.24 -19.20 32.91
N ALA A 7 -29.84 -20.46 32.70
CA ALA A 7 -29.76 -21.05 31.38
C ALA A 7 -31.14 -21.22 30.74
N SER A 8 -32.14 -21.64 31.54
CA SER A 8 -33.54 -21.77 31.10
C SER A 8 -34.17 -20.41 30.75
N GLU A 9 -33.92 -19.38 31.55
CA GLU A 9 -34.45 -18.03 31.31
C GLU A 9 -33.81 -17.37 30.08
N ASN A 10 -32.48 -17.56 29.86
CA ASN A 10 -31.80 -17.10 28.66
C ASN A 10 -32.30 -17.83 27.40
N GLY A 11 -32.57 -19.12 27.49
CA GLY A 11 -33.19 -19.90 26.41
C GLY A 11 -34.58 -19.37 26.03
N ARG A 12 -35.42 -19.05 27.04
CA ARG A 12 -36.74 -18.48 26.82
C ARG A 12 -36.70 -17.08 26.18
N LYS A 13 -35.81 -16.21 26.65
CA LYS A 13 -35.60 -14.88 26.06
C LYS A 13 -35.11 -14.97 24.61
N GLY A 14 -34.17 -15.89 24.32
CA GLY A 14 -33.69 -16.15 22.96
C GLY A 14 -34.81 -16.69 22.03
N GLY A 15 -35.68 -17.56 22.54
CA GLY A 15 -36.82 -18.07 21.80
C GLY A 15 -37.86 -17.00 21.44
N ILE A 16 -38.16 -16.09 22.37
CA ILE A 16 -39.07 -14.95 22.13
C ILE A 16 -38.49 -14.01 21.09
N ALA A 17 -37.22 -13.59 21.24
CA ALA A 17 -36.54 -12.70 20.30
C ALA A 17 -36.48 -13.33 18.88
N SER A 18 -36.20 -14.63 18.77
CA SER A 18 -36.23 -15.36 17.48
C SER A 18 -37.62 -15.40 16.85
N GLY A 19 -38.65 -15.56 17.67
CA GLY A 19 -40.05 -15.55 17.21
C GLY A 19 -40.50 -14.18 16.71
N GLU A 20 -40.05 -13.10 17.38
CA GLU A 20 -40.34 -11.72 16.98
C GLU A 20 -39.60 -11.37 15.68
N ALA A 21 -38.31 -11.76 15.55
CA ALA A 21 -37.52 -11.56 14.34
C ALA A 21 -38.15 -12.31 13.13
N ARG A 22 -38.68 -13.54 13.32
CA ARG A 22 -39.38 -14.29 12.25
C ARG A 22 -40.68 -13.61 11.85
N ARG A 23 -41.45 -13.07 12.79
CA ARG A 23 -42.69 -12.32 12.51
C ARG A 23 -42.38 -11.01 11.78
N ALA A 24 -41.39 -10.26 12.21
CA ALA A 24 -40.93 -9.04 11.53
C ALA A 24 -40.47 -9.34 10.09
N LYS A 25 -39.71 -10.41 9.88
CA LYS A 25 -39.27 -10.87 8.55
C LYS A 25 -40.45 -11.29 7.65
N LYS A 26 -41.48 -11.95 8.20
CA LYS A 26 -42.69 -12.32 7.46
C LYS A 26 -43.50 -11.09 7.05
N ASN A 27 -43.65 -10.10 7.95
CA ASN A 27 -44.36 -8.84 7.66
C ASN A 27 -43.60 -8.01 6.61
N MET A 28 -42.22 -7.92 6.71
CA MET A 28 -41.42 -7.26 5.68
C MET A 28 -41.54 -7.94 4.31
N LYS A 29 -41.60 -9.27 4.26
CA LYS A 29 -41.77 -10.01 3.01
C LYS A 29 -43.12 -9.72 2.36
N GLN A 30 -44.22 -9.64 3.15
CA GLN A 30 -45.55 -9.28 2.66
C GLN A 30 -45.58 -7.82 2.17
N MET A 31 -45.02 -6.89 2.92
CA MET A 31 -44.94 -5.48 2.53
C MET A 31 -44.11 -5.29 1.26
N ALA A 32 -42.97 -5.96 1.14
CA ALA A 32 -42.15 -5.95 -0.07
C ALA A 32 -42.93 -6.48 -1.29
N LYS A 33 -43.70 -7.57 -1.12
CA LYS A 33 -44.54 -8.13 -2.20
C LYS A 33 -45.61 -7.13 -2.66
N MET A 34 -46.28 -6.46 -1.73
CA MET A 34 -47.25 -5.40 -2.07
C MET A 34 -46.62 -4.23 -2.80
N LEU A 35 -45.46 -3.75 -2.33
CA LEU A 35 -44.73 -2.65 -2.98
C LEU A 35 -44.27 -3.02 -4.40
N MET A 36 -43.88 -4.25 -4.61
CA MET A 36 -43.46 -4.75 -5.93
C MET A 36 -44.60 -4.82 -6.95
N GLU A 37 -45.83 -5.02 -6.50
CA GLU A 37 -47.03 -5.06 -7.36
C GLU A 37 -47.59 -3.64 -7.67
N MET A 38 -47.06 -2.58 -7.03
CA MET A 38 -47.54 -1.21 -7.27
C MET A 38 -47.08 -0.69 -8.65
N PRO A 39 -47.90 0.16 -9.30
CA PRO A 39 -47.49 0.82 -10.55
C PRO A 39 -46.21 1.66 -10.37
N VAL A 40 -45.30 1.61 -11.35
CA VAL A 40 -44.07 2.40 -11.35
C VAL A 40 -44.39 3.88 -11.47
N VAL A 41 -43.77 4.68 -10.57
CA VAL A 41 -43.91 6.12 -10.53
C VAL A 41 -42.72 6.80 -11.28
N GLY A 42 -43.03 7.85 -12.02
CA GLY A 42 -42.07 8.66 -12.77
C GLY A 42 -42.03 8.35 -14.27
N GLU A 43 -42.14 9.39 -15.08
CA GLU A 43 -42.20 9.28 -16.55
C GLU A 43 -40.96 8.62 -17.17
N THR A 44 -39.78 8.88 -16.62
CA THR A 44 -38.53 8.27 -17.09
C THR A 44 -38.52 6.74 -16.92
N ASN A 45 -39.03 6.24 -15.79
CA ASN A 45 -39.09 4.81 -15.52
C ASN A 45 -40.14 4.14 -16.42
N LYS A 46 -41.27 4.77 -16.62
CA LYS A 46 -42.33 4.26 -17.53
C LYS A 46 -41.83 4.22 -18.98
N GLN A 47 -41.11 5.25 -19.41
CA GLN A 47 -40.53 5.31 -20.75
C GLN A 47 -39.46 4.20 -20.95
N ASN A 48 -38.64 3.94 -19.94
CA ASN A 48 -37.66 2.85 -19.98
C ASN A 48 -38.35 1.50 -20.11
N LEU A 49 -39.42 1.23 -19.37
CA LEU A 49 -40.21 -0.01 -19.48
C LEU A 49 -40.86 -0.17 -20.86
N LYS A 50 -41.40 0.91 -21.43
CA LYS A 50 -41.92 0.93 -22.80
C LYS A 50 -40.86 0.59 -23.84
N ASN A 51 -39.66 1.11 -23.69
CA ASN A 51 -38.53 0.82 -24.58
C ASN A 51 -38.12 -0.66 -24.57
N PHE A 52 -38.41 -1.39 -23.48
CA PHE A 52 -38.25 -2.84 -23.36
C PHE A 52 -39.51 -3.63 -23.75
N GLY A 53 -40.51 -2.99 -24.37
CA GLY A 53 -41.73 -3.65 -24.85
C GLY A 53 -42.76 -3.98 -23.77
N VAL A 54 -42.62 -3.44 -22.56
CA VAL A 54 -43.55 -3.68 -21.46
C VAL A 54 -44.84 -2.89 -21.68
N GLN A 55 -45.98 -3.57 -21.70
CA GLN A 55 -47.31 -2.97 -21.87
C GLN A 55 -47.66 -2.08 -20.65
N SER A 56 -48.53 -1.08 -20.83
CA SER A 56 -48.84 -0.10 -19.77
C SER A 56 -49.47 -0.72 -18.51
N GLU A 57 -50.16 -1.80 -18.66
CA GLU A 57 -50.82 -2.56 -17.58
C GLU A 57 -49.84 -3.38 -16.73
N ASP A 58 -48.67 -3.76 -17.30
CA ASP A 58 -47.62 -4.53 -16.64
C ASP A 58 -46.48 -3.68 -16.05
N GLN A 59 -46.61 -2.36 -16.11
CA GLN A 59 -45.59 -1.41 -15.61
C GLN A 59 -45.62 -1.26 -14.09
N ASN A 60 -45.22 -2.30 -13.38
CA ASN A 60 -45.08 -2.34 -11.93
C ASN A 60 -43.61 -2.47 -11.50
N TYR A 61 -43.34 -2.35 -10.21
CA TYR A 61 -41.97 -2.44 -9.70
C TYR A 61 -41.31 -3.79 -9.90
N ASN A 62 -42.10 -4.90 -9.89
CA ASN A 62 -41.58 -6.23 -10.23
C ASN A 62 -40.96 -6.23 -11.63
N THR A 63 -41.74 -5.78 -12.60
CA THR A 63 -41.31 -5.71 -14.00
C THR A 63 -40.09 -4.79 -14.15
N ALA A 64 -40.06 -3.64 -13.44
CA ALA A 64 -38.92 -2.73 -13.46
C ALA A 64 -37.65 -3.37 -12.88
N ILE A 65 -37.75 -4.18 -11.83
CA ILE A 65 -36.65 -4.92 -11.23
C ILE A 65 -36.13 -5.99 -12.20
N VAL A 66 -37.02 -6.75 -12.82
CA VAL A 66 -36.62 -7.78 -13.80
C VAL A 66 -35.93 -7.15 -15.00
N VAL A 67 -36.47 -6.07 -15.57
CA VAL A 67 -35.81 -5.31 -16.65
C VAL A 67 -34.45 -4.79 -16.23
N ARG A 68 -34.29 -4.29 -14.99
CA ARG A 68 -33.01 -3.83 -14.48
C ARG A 68 -32.01 -4.97 -14.27
N LEU A 69 -32.46 -6.13 -13.81
CA LEU A 69 -31.61 -7.33 -13.72
C LEU A 69 -31.20 -7.82 -15.11
N MET A 70 -32.11 -7.80 -16.10
CA MET A 70 -31.74 -8.11 -17.50
C MET A 70 -30.71 -7.12 -18.05
N GLN A 71 -30.85 -5.83 -17.78
CA GLN A 71 -29.83 -4.84 -18.17
C GLN A 71 -28.47 -5.14 -17.53
N LYS A 72 -28.43 -5.43 -16.24
CA LYS A 72 -27.18 -5.78 -15.54
C LYS A 72 -26.58 -7.08 -16.07
N ALA A 73 -27.39 -8.10 -16.29
CA ALA A 73 -26.93 -9.36 -16.84
C ALA A 73 -26.38 -9.20 -18.26
N LEU A 74 -27.07 -8.47 -19.12
CA LEU A 74 -26.75 -8.34 -20.55
C LEU A 74 -25.69 -7.28 -20.82
N LEU A 75 -25.68 -6.14 -20.10
CA LEU A 75 -24.79 -5.02 -20.40
C LEU A 75 -23.53 -5.01 -19.51
N GLU A 76 -23.64 -5.48 -18.28
CA GLU A 76 -22.54 -5.46 -17.30
C GLU A 76 -21.92 -6.86 -17.11
N GLY A 77 -22.50 -7.92 -17.69
CA GLY A 77 -22.04 -9.30 -17.49
C GLY A 77 -22.11 -9.77 -16.04
N ASP A 78 -23.03 -9.19 -15.23
CA ASP A 78 -23.14 -9.46 -13.81
C ASP A 78 -23.65 -10.89 -13.58
N THR A 79 -22.76 -11.78 -13.18
CA THR A 79 -23.06 -13.20 -12.91
C THR A 79 -24.07 -13.39 -11.78
N GLY A 80 -24.16 -12.45 -10.83
CA GLY A 80 -25.19 -12.45 -9.79
C GLY A 80 -26.58 -12.14 -10.35
N ALA A 81 -26.69 -11.20 -11.28
CA ALA A 81 -27.92 -10.88 -11.98
C ALA A 81 -28.38 -12.03 -12.90
N ILE A 82 -27.45 -12.68 -13.60
CA ILE A 82 -27.72 -13.86 -14.44
C ILE A 82 -28.27 -15.00 -13.59
N ARG A 83 -27.64 -15.30 -12.45
CA ARG A 83 -28.07 -16.33 -11.53
C ARG A 83 -29.48 -16.04 -10.95
N LEU A 84 -29.74 -14.80 -10.54
CA LEU A 84 -31.03 -14.38 -10.00
C LEU A 84 -32.15 -14.48 -11.04
N LEU A 85 -31.89 -14.15 -12.30
CA LEU A 85 -32.82 -14.34 -13.41
C LEU A 85 -33.13 -15.81 -13.62
N GLY A 86 -32.12 -16.69 -13.67
CA GLY A 86 -32.33 -18.12 -13.80
C GLY A 86 -33.10 -18.76 -12.62
N GLU A 87 -32.87 -18.27 -11.39
CA GLU A 87 -33.68 -18.67 -10.22
C GLU A 87 -35.15 -18.19 -10.33
N LEU A 88 -35.39 -16.99 -10.92
CA LEU A 88 -36.73 -16.44 -11.13
C LEU A 88 -37.49 -17.14 -12.25
N THR A 89 -36.80 -17.58 -13.32
CA THR A 89 -37.41 -18.31 -14.45
C THR A 89 -37.55 -19.80 -14.17
N GLY A 90 -36.88 -20.31 -13.13
CA GLY A 90 -36.88 -21.74 -12.81
C GLY A 90 -35.86 -22.56 -13.62
N ASP A 91 -35.03 -21.90 -14.43
CA ASP A 91 -34.08 -22.58 -15.31
C ASP A 91 -32.86 -23.16 -14.56
N PHE A 92 -32.63 -22.75 -13.29
CA PHE A 92 -31.55 -23.27 -12.43
C PHE A 92 -32.06 -24.17 -11.28
N GLY A 93 -33.25 -24.66 -11.37
CA GLY A 93 -33.87 -25.54 -10.37
C GLY A 93 -33.73 -27.02 -10.71
N GLY A 94 -32.52 -27.56 -10.73
CA GLY A 94 -32.30 -29.00 -10.91
C GLY A 94 -30.81 -29.33 -10.89
N ALA A 95 -30.44 -30.39 -10.15
CA ALA A 95 -29.09 -30.92 -10.09
C ALA A 95 -28.49 -31.03 -11.50
N VAL A 96 -27.26 -30.50 -11.67
CA VAL A 96 -26.49 -30.56 -12.90
C VAL A 96 -26.24 -32.03 -13.28
N GLY A 97 -27.08 -32.54 -14.19
CA GLY A 97 -26.79 -33.74 -14.96
C GLY A 97 -25.91 -33.32 -16.15
N ALA A 98 -24.77 -33.97 -16.30
CA ALA A 98 -23.86 -33.76 -17.41
C ALA A 98 -24.52 -34.02 -18.77
N GLY A 99 -24.40 -33.08 -19.69
CA GLY A 99 -24.54 -33.31 -21.13
C GLY A 99 -25.60 -32.43 -21.81
N ASP A 100 -25.24 -31.27 -22.27
CA ASP A 100 -25.36 -30.82 -23.66
C ASP A 100 -24.67 -29.44 -23.82
N ASP A 101 -23.58 -29.39 -24.61
CA ASP A 101 -22.86 -28.17 -24.97
C ASP A 101 -23.64 -27.39 -26.05
N THR A 102 -24.71 -26.74 -25.69
CA THR A 102 -25.28 -25.66 -26.51
C THR A 102 -24.71 -24.32 -26.00
N VAL A 103 -23.62 -23.90 -26.59
CA VAL A 103 -23.08 -22.54 -26.47
C VAL A 103 -24.11 -21.60 -27.10
N PHE A 104 -24.87 -20.88 -26.26
CA PHE A 104 -25.64 -19.73 -26.72
C PHE A 104 -24.66 -18.59 -26.97
N GLU A 105 -24.31 -18.37 -28.24
CA GLU A 105 -23.66 -17.12 -28.64
C GLU A 105 -24.66 -15.97 -28.44
N VAL A 106 -24.50 -15.24 -27.37
CA VAL A 106 -25.24 -14.00 -27.15
C VAL A 106 -24.54 -12.90 -27.96
N GLU A 107 -25.10 -12.56 -29.12
CA GLU A 107 -24.67 -11.37 -29.85
C GLU A 107 -25.03 -10.12 -29.02
N TYR A 108 -24.02 -9.53 -28.39
CA TYR A 108 -24.17 -8.24 -27.72
C TYR A 108 -24.30 -7.14 -28.76
N PRO A 109 -25.26 -6.20 -28.64
CA PRO A 109 -25.28 -5.04 -29.52
C PRO A 109 -23.96 -4.28 -29.36
N PRO A 110 -23.32 -3.87 -30.47
CA PRO A 110 -22.04 -3.19 -30.40
C PRO A 110 -22.18 -1.88 -29.62
N ILE A 111 -21.49 -1.79 -28.49
CA ILE A 111 -21.36 -0.53 -27.75
C ILE A 111 -20.39 0.34 -28.54
N CYS A 112 -20.88 1.27 -29.32
CA CYS A 112 -20.08 2.28 -30.01
C CYS A 112 -19.72 3.39 -29.02
N ILE A 113 -18.58 3.25 -28.34
CA ILE A 113 -17.93 4.35 -27.66
C ILE A 113 -16.98 4.99 -28.68
N PRO A 114 -17.09 6.31 -28.95
CA PRO A 114 -16.16 6.97 -29.88
C PRO A 114 -14.72 6.77 -29.41
N ASP A 115 -13.84 6.35 -30.33
CA ASP A 115 -12.42 6.24 -30.06
C ASP A 115 -11.84 7.63 -29.73
N ASN A 116 -11.26 7.76 -28.53
CA ASN A 116 -10.59 8.96 -28.08
C ASN A 116 -9.08 8.94 -28.32
N GLY A 117 -8.59 7.99 -29.12
CA GLY A 117 -7.17 7.82 -29.44
C GLY A 117 -6.32 7.30 -28.28
N ARG A 118 -6.94 6.87 -27.17
CA ARG A 118 -6.23 6.36 -25.98
C ARG A 118 -6.16 4.84 -25.93
N ASP A 119 -6.91 4.13 -26.78
CA ASP A 119 -6.88 2.68 -26.85
C ASP A 119 -5.68 2.20 -27.71
N LYS A 120 -4.64 1.76 -27.02
CA LYS A 120 -3.42 1.20 -27.65
C LYS A 120 -3.28 -0.28 -27.30
N ARG A 121 -4.36 -1.07 -27.39
CA ARG A 121 -4.31 -2.50 -27.11
C ARG A 121 -3.38 -3.21 -28.11
N THR A 122 -2.35 -3.86 -27.59
CA THR A 122 -1.45 -4.76 -28.32
C THR A 122 -1.70 -6.21 -27.87
N GLU A 123 -1.49 -7.18 -28.74
CA GLU A 123 -1.51 -8.60 -28.36
C GLU A 123 -0.50 -8.85 -27.23
N LYS A 124 -0.97 -9.39 -26.10
CA LYS A 124 -0.14 -9.64 -24.92
C LYS A 124 0.48 -11.02 -25.03
N THR A 125 1.78 -11.08 -25.27
CA THR A 125 2.58 -12.29 -25.06
C THR A 125 3.11 -12.33 -23.63
N LEU A 126 2.94 -13.48 -22.93
CA LEU A 126 3.50 -13.72 -21.60
C LEU A 126 4.97 -14.10 -21.71
N SER A 127 5.85 -13.13 -21.81
CA SER A 127 7.29 -13.34 -21.85
C SER A 127 8.02 -12.24 -21.08
N PRO A 128 9.18 -12.53 -20.46
CA PRO A 128 10.03 -11.48 -19.92
C PRO A 128 10.57 -10.62 -21.06
N GLN A 129 10.71 -9.32 -20.83
CA GLN A 129 11.40 -8.44 -21.74
C GLN A 129 12.91 -8.75 -21.74
N ALA A 130 13.55 -8.55 -22.87
CA ALA A 130 15.00 -8.73 -23.03
C ALA A 130 15.79 -7.83 -22.07
N GLY A 131 16.90 -8.32 -21.56
CA GLY A 131 17.74 -7.61 -20.58
C GLY A 131 17.46 -8.04 -19.14
N PRO A 132 17.30 -7.09 -18.20
CA PRO A 132 17.24 -7.40 -16.77
C PRO A 132 16.10 -8.34 -16.35
N GLN A 133 14.91 -8.27 -16.97
CA GLN A 133 13.82 -9.22 -16.67
C GLN A 133 14.20 -10.64 -17.07
N THR A 134 14.80 -10.82 -18.26
CA THR A 134 15.29 -12.14 -18.70
C THR A 134 16.40 -12.64 -17.79
N ALA A 135 17.33 -11.78 -17.37
CA ALA A 135 18.41 -12.13 -16.44
C ALA A 135 17.84 -12.57 -15.07
N PHE A 136 16.84 -11.85 -14.55
CA PHE A 136 16.16 -12.20 -13.31
C PHE A 136 15.52 -13.59 -13.40
N MET A 137 14.79 -13.87 -14.45
CA MET A 137 14.13 -15.15 -14.64
C MET A 137 15.09 -16.30 -14.97
N ALA A 138 16.21 -16.02 -15.63
CA ALA A 138 17.21 -17.03 -15.96
C ALA A 138 18.16 -17.37 -14.80
N SER A 139 18.22 -16.56 -13.76
CA SER A 139 19.15 -16.73 -12.65
C SER A 139 18.88 -18.01 -11.87
N LYS A 140 19.96 -18.78 -11.61
CA LYS A 140 19.94 -20.00 -10.81
C LYS A 140 20.24 -19.76 -9.32
N ALA A 141 20.51 -18.52 -8.93
CA ALA A 141 20.81 -18.18 -7.54
C ALA A 141 19.61 -18.48 -6.62
N ASP A 142 19.92 -18.90 -5.39
CA ASP A 142 18.90 -19.17 -4.36
C ASP A 142 18.10 -17.90 -4.05
N ILE A 143 18.78 -16.74 -4.01
CA ILE A 143 18.19 -15.44 -3.72
C ILE A 143 18.52 -14.50 -4.87
N VAL A 144 17.50 -13.94 -5.52
CA VAL A 144 17.68 -12.92 -6.56
C VAL A 144 16.93 -11.67 -6.16
N ILE A 145 17.64 -10.54 -6.11
CA ILE A 145 17.07 -9.21 -5.85
C ILE A 145 17.08 -8.43 -7.17
N TYR A 146 15.91 -8.06 -7.64
CA TYR A 146 15.71 -7.24 -8.84
C TYR A 146 15.36 -5.83 -8.41
N GLY A 147 16.35 -4.96 -8.36
CA GLY A 147 16.25 -3.63 -7.76
C GLY A 147 16.65 -2.51 -8.71
N GLY A 148 16.14 -1.30 -8.45
CA GLY A 148 16.47 -0.11 -9.22
C GLY A 148 15.26 0.77 -9.51
N ALA A 149 15.34 1.57 -10.58
CA ALA A 149 14.38 2.60 -10.93
C ALA A 149 12.91 2.12 -10.96
N ALA A 150 11.98 3.02 -10.67
CA ALA A 150 10.55 2.76 -10.82
C ALA A 150 10.19 2.51 -12.30
N GLY A 151 9.12 1.76 -12.53
CA GLY A 151 8.68 1.46 -13.90
C GLY A 151 9.52 0.43 -14.66
N GLY A 152 10.59 -0.14 -14.06
CA GLY A 152 11.47 -1.14 -14.70
C GLY A 152 10.83 -2.52 -14.93
N GLY A 153 9.53 -2.71 -14.70
CA GLY A 153 8.83 -3.98 -14.93
C GLY A 153 9.12 -5.06 -13.88
N LYS A 154 9.59 -4.69 -12.69
CA LYS A 154 10.02 -5.61 -11.63
C LYS A 154 8.89 -6.50 -11.10
N THR A 155 7.75 -5.91 -10.73
CA THR A 155 6.56 -6.65 -10.26
C THR A 155 6.03 -7.61 -11.32
N TYR A 156 6.07 -7.23 -12.60
CA TYR A 156 5.70 -8.12 -13.71
C TYR A 156 6.59 -9.36 -13.76
N ALA A 157 7.91 -9.20 -13.67
CA ALA A 157 8.85 -10.31 -13.65
C ALA A 157 8.65 -11.22 -12.42
N LEU A 158 8.37 -10.64 -11.24
CA LEU A 158 8.06 -11.38 -10.02
C LEU A 158 6.81 -12.24 -10.17
N LEU A 159 5.77 -11.72 -10.82
CA LEU A 159 4.55 -12.45 -11.11
C LEU A 159 4.79 -13.54 -12.17
N LEU A 160 5.54 -13.27 -13.23
CA LEU A 160 5.90 -14.30 -14.22
C LEU A 160 6.65 -15.48 -13.59
N GLU A 161 7.52 -15.21 -12.62
CA GLU A 161 8.22 -16.25 -11.87
C GLU A 161 7.25 -17.20 -11.16
N GLY A 162 6.10 -16.70 -10.70
CA GLY A 162 5.02 -17.50 -10.13
C GLY A 162 4.42 -18.55 -11.07
N LEU A 163 4.64 -18.44 -12.37
CA LEU A 163 4.20 -19.43 -13.37
C LEU A 163 5.21 -20.55 -13.61
N ARG A 164 6.48 -20.40 -13.20
CA ARG A 164 7.56 -21.31 -13.56
C ARG A 164 7.28 -22.77 -13.22
N ASN A 165 6.82 -23.03 -12.01
CA ASN A 165 6.59 -24.38 -11.49
C ASN A 165 5.10 -24.69 -11.27
N ARG A 166 4.20 -23.97 -11.95
CA ARG A 166 2.74 -24.10 -11.77
C ARG A 166 2.22 -25.52 -12.01
N ASN A 167 2.90 -26.30 -12.84
CA ASN A 167 2.51 -27.66 -13.21
C ASN A 167 3.08 -28.72 -12.24
N VAL A 168 3.80 -28.34 -11.20
CA VAL A 168 4.38 -29.25 -10.24
C VAL A 168 3.41 -29.45 -9.07
N LYS A 169 2.94 -30.68 -8.90
CA LYS A 169 2.05 -31.05 -7.79
C LYS A 169 2.75 -30.80 -6.45
N GLY A 170 2.07 -30.08 -5.56
CA GLY A 170 2.61 -29.74 -4.23
C GLY A 170 3.55 -28.53 -4.24
N TRP A 171 3.81 -27.91 -5.39
CA TRP A 171 4.52 -26.62 -5.42
C TRP A 171 3.64 -25.51 -4.83
N GLY A 172 4.23 -24.78 -3.86
CA GLY A 172 3.58 -23.64 -3.22
C GLY A 172 4.46 -22.39 -3.24
N GLY A 173 3.93 -21.30 -3.76
CA GLY A 173 4.55 -19.99 -3.73
C GLY A 173 3.76 -19.00 -2.88
N VAL A 174 4.45 -18.02 -2.31
CA VAL A 174 3.84 -16.86 -1.64
C VAL A 174 4.57 -15.60 -2.07
N ILE A 175 3.82 -14.59 -2.55
CA ILE A 175 4.35 -13.26 -2.80
C ILE A 175 3.85 -12.33 -1.70
N PHE A 176 4.80 -11.66 -1.05
CA PHE A 176 4.57 -10.75 0.06
C PHE A 176 4.62 -9.29 -0.38
N ARG A 177 3.72 -8.48 0.16
CA ARG A 177 3.81 -7.03 0.27
C ARG A 177 3.78 -6.63 1.75
N HIS A 178 4.32 -5.47 2.06
CA HIS A 178 4.33 -5.00 3.45
C HIS A 178 2.92 -4.72 3.99
N ASN A 179 2.03 -4.18 3.15
CA ASN A 179 0.67 -3.80 3.56
C ASN A 179 -0.39 -4.50 2.69
N TYR A 180 -1.47 -5.00 3.33
CA TYR A 180 -2.58 -5.65 2.63
C TYR A 180 -3.26 -4.74 1.60
N ASN A 181 -3.43 -3.45 1.90
CA ASN A 181 -4.01 -2.50 0.96
C ASN A 181 -3.21 -2.37 -0.33
N GLN A 182 -1.88 -2.51 -0.28
CA GLN A 182 -1.02 -2.50 -1.47
C GLN A 182 -1.20 -3.74 -2.35
N ILE A 183 -1.77 -4.82 -1.81
CA ILE A 183 -2.13 -6.01 -2.59
C ILE A 183 -3.46 -5.80 -3.29
N THR A 184 -4.45 -5.19 -2.62
CA THR A 184 -5.87 -5.14 -3.03
C THR A 184 -6.33 -3.82 -3.61
N ALA A 185 -5.52 -2.76 -3.53
CA ALA A 185 -5.84 -1.46 -4.15
C ALA A 185 -5.90 -1.56 -5.67
N GLU A 186 -6.60 -0.64 -6.31
CA GLU A 186 -6.62 -0.47 -7.77
C GLU A 186 -5.20 -0.43 -8.35
N GLY A 187 -4.90 -1.28 -9.32
CA GLY A 187 -3.55 -1.43 -9.85
C GLY A 187 -2.54 -2.11 -8.91
N GLY A 188 -2.97 -2.59 -7.75
CA GLY A 188 -2.14 -3.32 -6.80
C GLY A 188 -1.70 -4.70 -7.29
N LEU A 189 -1.03 -5.46 -6.41
CA LEU A 189 -0.41 -6.74 -6.79
C LEU A 189 -1.44 -7.77 -7.26
N TRP A 190 -2.65 -7.78 -6.68
CA TRP A 190 -3.73 -8.67 -7.08
C TRP A 190 -4.24 -8.35 -8.49
N ASP A 191 -4.52 -7.09 -8.79
CA ASP A 191 -4.94 -6.66 -10.13
C ASP A 191 -3.85 -6.87 -11.17
N ALA A 192 -2.58 -6.65 -10.80
CA ALA A 192 -1.45 -6.95 -11.65
C ALA A 192 -1.36 -8.45 -11.98
N SER A 193 -1.70 -9.33 -11.01
CA SER A 193 -1.73 -10.78 -11.23
C SER A 193 -2.84 -11.19 -12.22
N HIS A 194 -4.00 -10.58 -12.18
CA HIS A 194 -5.08 -10.80 -13.15
C HIS A 194 -4.64 -10.47 -14.59
N LYS A 195 -3.89 -9.36 -14.80
CA LYS A 195 -3.37 -9.00 -16.12
C LYS A 195 -2.46 -10.06 -16.75
N ILE A 196 -1.93 -10.97 -15.93
CA ILE A 196 -1.01 -12.05 -16.36
C ILE A 196 -1.72 -13.39 -16.34
N TYR A 197 -2.33 -13.76 -15.21
CA TYR A 197 -2.80 -15.13 -15.00
C TYR A 197 -4.15 -15.41 -15.64
N ASP A 198 -4.99 -14.39 -15.91
CA ASP A 198 -6.20 -14.57 -16.72
C ASP A 198 -5.88 -15.00 -18.17
N LEU A 199 -4.63 -14.82 -18.63
CA LEU A 199 -4.16 -15.30 -19.93
C LEU A 199 -3.66 -16.76 -19.87
N VAL A 200 -3.66 -17.39 -18.70
CA VAL A 200 -3.20 -18.78 -18.50
C VAL A 200 -4.44 -19.67 -18.36
N PRO A 201 -4.71 -20.57 -19.31
CA PRO A 201 -6.00 -21.27 -19.40
C PRO A 201 -6.38 -22.11 -18.16
N ASP A 202 -5.38 -22.60 -17.41
CA ASP A 202 -5.55 -23.46 -16.24
C ASP A 202 -5.38 -22.71 -14.91
N ALA A 203 -5.33 -21.38 -14.93
CA ALA A 203 -5.20 -20.55 -13.72
C ALA A 203 -6.58 -20.16 -13.18
N VAL A 204 -6.84 -20.46 -11.93
CA VAL A 204 -8.11 -20.16 -11.25
C VAL A 204 -7.86 -19.26 -10.03
N PRO A 205 -8.44 -18.05 -9.98
CA PRO A 205 -8.32 -17.17 -8.83
C PRO A 205 -9.20 -17.63 -7.67
N GLY A 206 -8.70 -17.45 -6.45
CA GLY A 206 -9.45 -17.70 -5.22
C GLY A 206 -9.22 -16.56 -4.22
N LYS A 207 -10.27 -16.19 -3.47
CA LYS A 207 -10.22 -15.11 -2.47
C LYS A 207 -10.30 -15.61 -1.04
N THR A 208 -10.72 -16.85 -0.83
CA THR A 208 -10.93 -17.43 0.51
C THR A 208 -10.04 -18.65 0.71
N PRO A 209 -9.39 -18.82 1.86
CA PRO A 209 -9.29 -17.89 3.00
C PRO A 209 -8.31 -16.72 2.75
N LYS A 210 -7.47 -16.80 1.73
CA LYS A 210 -6.49 -15.77 1.32
C LYS A 210 -6.53 -15.63 -0.20
N LEU A 211 -6.10 -14.48 -0.72
CA LEU A 211 -5.94 -14.27 -2.15
C LEU A 211 -4.92 -15.27 -2.71
N HIS A 212 -5.29 -16.03 -3.72
CA HIS A 212 -4.43 -17.04 -4.33
C HIS A 212 -4.84 -17.38 -5.76
N TRP A 213 -3.90 -17.98 -6.47
CA TRP A 213 -4.15 -18.67 -7.74
C TRP A 213 -3.85 -20.16 -7.58
N THR A 214 -4.68 -20.99 -8.16
CA THR A 214 -4.44 -22.43 -8.34
C THR A 214 -4.27 -22.72 -9.82
N PHE A 215 -3.40 -23.67 -10.13
CA PHE A 215 -3.10 -24.06 -11.50
C PHE A 215 -3.45 -25.53 -11.72
N GLY A 216 -3.86 -25.88 -12.92
CA GLY A 216 -4.32 -27.24 -13.28
C GLY A 216 -3.32 -28.34 -12.96
N GLY A 217 -2.01 -28.04 -13.01
CA GLY A 217 -0.94 -28.95 -12.61
C GLY A 217 -0.78 -29.18 -11.12
N GLY A 218 -1.57 -28.52 -10.27
CA GLY A 218 -1.59 -28.65 -8.82
C GLY A 218 -0.68 -27.70 -8.06
N GLY A 219 -0.05 -26.75 -8.75
CA GLY A 219 0.67 -25.64 -8.13
C GLY A 219 -0.27 -24.59 -7.54
N ARG A 220 0.18 -23.86 -6.52
CA ARG A 220 -0.57 -22.78 -5.88
C ARG A 220 0.32 -21.59 -5.57
N LEU A 221 -0.16 -20.40 -5.88
CA LEU A 221 0.50 -19.12 -5.55
C LEU A 221 -0.43 -18.28 -4.68
N ASN A 222 0.04 -17.91 -3.49
CA ASN A 222 -0.69 -17.10 -2.54
C ASN A 222 -0.14 -15.67 -2.51
N PHE A 223 -0.98 -14.70 -2.12
CA PHE A 223 -0.59 -13.33 -1.82
C PHE A 223 -0.81 -13.07 -0.34
N ALA A 224 0.17 -12.48 0.31
CA ALA A 224 0.14 -12.22 1.73
C ALA A 224 0.87 -10.92 2.09
N HIS A 225 0.69 -10.45 3.32
CA HIS A 225 1.41 -9.30 3.84
C HIS A 225 2.11 -9.64 5.16
N ILE A 226 3.14 -8.86 5.47
CA ILE A 226 3.83 -8.84 6.75
C ILE A 226 4.05 -7.36 7.09
N SER A 227 3.19 -6.81 7.95
CA SER A 227 3.23 -5.39 8.33
C SER A 227 4.08 -5.13 9.58
N CYS A 228 4.18 -6.12 10.45
CA CYS A 228 4.96 -6.05 11.69
C CYS A 228 5.57 -7.42 12.02
N ASP A 229 6.46 -7.43 13.00
CA ASP A 229 7.14 -8.66 13.42
C ASP A 229 6.19 -9.70 14.04
N ASP A 230 5.07 -9.27 14.62
CA ASP A 230 4.07 -10.17 15.20
C ASP A 230 3.40 -11.06 14.14
N ASP A 231 3.29 -10.58 12.91
CA ASP A 231 2.74 -11.33 11.77
C ASP A 231 3.56 -12.59 11.46
N LEU A 232 4.85 -12.61 11.82
CA LEU A 232 5.75 -13.73 11.59
C LEU A 232 5.28 -15.02 12.28
N SER A 233 4.62 -14.89 13.43
CA SER A 233 4.09 -16.02 14.17
C SER A 233 3.08 -16.85 13.37
N SER A 234 2.32 -16.21 12.49
CA SER A 234 1.32 -16.86 11.61
C SER A 234 1.96 -17.75 10.53
N TRP A 235 3.25 -17.62 10.30
CA TRP A 235 4.03 -18.42 9.33
C TRP A 235 4.83 -19.55 9.99
N GLN A 236 4.69 -19.73 11.30
CA GLN A 236 5.35 -20.82 12.00
C GLN A 236 4.85 -22.18 11.47
N GLY A 237 5.76 -23.10 11.19
CA GLY A 237 5.44 -24.44 10.69
C GLY A 237 5.14 -24.52 9.18
N THR A 238 5.09 -23.41 8.45
CA THR A 238 4.79 -23.42 7.01
C THR A 238 5.98 -23.91 6.16
N GLU A 239 5.66 -24.44 4.98
CA GLU A 239 6.61 -24.77 3.92
C GLU A 239 6.28 -23.93 2.68
N ILE A 240 7.29 -23.22 2.16
CA ILE A 240 7.13 -22.34 1.01
C ILE A 240 8.28 -22.58 0.05
N CYS A 241 7.99 -23.12 -1.13
CA CYS A 241 8.98 -23.38 -2.16
C CYS A 241 9.48 -22.10 -2.82
N TYR A 242 8.57 -21.22 -3.18
CA TYR A 242 8.85 -19.93 -3.80
C TYR A 242 8.47 -18.79 -2.85
N LEU A 243 9.46 -18.05 -2.36
CA LEU A 243 9.26 -16.81 -1.62
C LEU A 243 9.43 -15.62 -2.56
N GLY A 244 8.34 -14.88 -2.78
CA GLY A 244 8.35 -13.61 -3.48
C GLY A 244 8.26 -12.45 -2.49
N PHE A 245 9.12 -11.44 -2.61
CA PHE A 245 9.00 -10.17 -1.88
C PHE A 245 8.87 -9.05 -2.90
N ASP A 246 7.72 -8.40 -2.94
CA ASP A 246 7.54 -7.21 -3.75
C ASP A 246 7.75 -5.96 -2.87
N GLU A 247 8.67 -5.08 -3.27
CA GLU A 247 9.18 -3.94 -2.50
C GLU A 247 9.92 -4.39 -1.21
N LEU A 248 11.00 -5.18 -1.35
CA LEU A 248 11.78 -5.75 -0.24
C LEU A 248 12.29 -4.71 0.76
N THR A 249 12.58 -3.48 0.32
CA THR A 249 13.02 -2.37 1.17
C THR A 249 12.00 -1.98 2.24
N HIS A 250 10.74 -2.35 2.08
CA HIS A 250 9.69 -2.11 3.09
C HIS A 250 9.69 -3.14 4.23
N PHE A 251 10.40 -4.25 4.08
CA PHE A 251 10.49 -5.29 5.11
C PHE A 251 11.72 -5.11 5.98
N SER A 252 11.60 -5.48 7.26
CA SER A 252 12.76 -5.51 8.13
C SER A 252 13.68 -6.69 7.78
N ARG A 253 14.98 -6.56 8.11
CA ARG A 253 15.95 -7.65 7.98
C ARG A 253 15.49 -8.91 8.75
N LYS A 254 14.90 -8.74 9.92
CA LYS A 254 14.35 -9.82 10.74
C LYS A 254 13.23 -10.56 10.03
N GLN A 255 12.30 -9.83 9.39
CA GLN A 255 11.21 -10.43 8.62
C GLN A 255 11.74 -11.27 7.46
N PHE A 256 12.70 -10.74 6.69
CA PHE A 256 13.32 -11.46 5.59
C PHE A 256 14.04 -12.73 6.06
N LEU A 257 14.92 -12.64 7.05
CA LEU A 257 15.67 -13.79 7.57
C LEU A 257 14.76 -14.84 8.21
N TYR A 258 13.71 -14.43 8.93
CA TYR A 258 12.73 -15.36 9.47
C TYR A 258 12.05 -16.15 8.35
N MET A 259 11.61 -15.46 7.28
CA MET A 259 10.95 -16.13 6.17
C MET A 259 11.88 -17.05 5.37
N LEU A 260 13.19 -16.78 5.33
CA LEU A 260 14.17 -17.74 4.78
C LEU A 260 14.11 -19.09 5.50
N SER A 261 13.83 -19.12 6.81
CA SER A 261 13.67 -20.37 7.56
C SER A 261 12.40 -21.14 7.16
N ARG A 262 11.45 -20.51 6.47
CA ARG A 262 10.22 -21.14 5.92
C ARG A 262 10.41 -21.57 4.47
N ASN A 263 11.50 -21.17 3.82
CA ASN A 263 11.81 -21.50 2.44
C ASN A 263 12.34 -22.93 2.32
N ARG A 264 11.42 -23.87 2.37
CA ARG A 264 11.65 -25.31 2.30
C ARG A 264 10.49 -26.00 1.58
N THR A 265 10.72 -27.22 1.06
CA THR A 265 9.68 -27.97 0.35
C THR A 265 10.08 -29.42 0.17
N THR A 266 9.08 -30.27 -0.05
CA THR A 266 9.21 -31.68 -0.39
C THR A 266 8.74 -31.99 -1.82
N CYS A 267 8.36 -30.96 -2.61
CA CYS A 267 7.81 -31.15 -3.96
C CYS A 267 8.85 -31.45 -5.06
N GLY A 268 10.14 -31.59 -4.71
CA GLY A 268 11.22 -31.89 -5.66
C GLY A 268 11.82 -30.64 -6.34
N ILE A 269 11.31 -29.45 -6.08
CA ILE A 269 11.89 -28.18 -6.56
C ILE A 269 12.79 -27.60 -5.45
N ARG A 270 14.03 -27.24 -5.78
CA ARG A 270 14.90 -26.53 -4.83
C ARG A 270 14.23 -25.21 -4.42
N PRO A 271 14.06 -24.95 -3.10
CA PRO A 271 13.46 -23.71 -2.63
C PRO A 271 14.27 -22.48 -3.02
N TYR A 272 13.59 -21.38 -3.34
CA TYR A 272 14.25 -20.17 -3.82
C TYR A 272 13.47 -18.89 -3.49
N VAL A 273 14.18 -17.76 -3.53
CA VAL A 273 13.66 -16.42 -3.23
C VAL A 273 13.82 -15.51 -4.43
N ARG A 274 12.81 -14.75 -4.70
CA ARG A 274 12.81 -13.65 -5.68
C ARG A 274 12.28 -12.39 -5.01
N ALA A 275 13.02 -11.31 -5.10
CA ALA A 275 12.62 -10.05 -4.50
C ALA A 275 12.72 -8.91 -5.50
N THR A 276 11.83 -7.95 -5.37
CA THR A 276 11.89 -6.68 -6.12
C THR A 276 12.00 -5.53 -5.13
N CYS A 277 12.63 -4.43 -5.52
CA CYS A 277 12.68 -3.23 -4.70
C CYS A 277 13.04 -1.99 -5.50
N ASN A 278 12.61 -0.83 -4.99
CA ASN A 278 13.15 0.46 -5.36
C ASN A 278 14.30 0.83 -4.40
N PRO A 279 15.26 1.68 -4.80
CA PRO A 279 16.32 2.12 -3.93
C PRO A 279 15.79 2.80 -2.68
N ASP A 280 16.43 2.51 -1.55
CA ASP A 280 16.21 3.15 -0.27
C ASP A 280 17.52 3.10 0.53
N ALA A 281 18.15 4.25 0.69
CA ALA A 281 19.47 4.39 1.31
C ALA A 281 19.47 4.08 2.82
N ASP A 282 18.31 4.06 3.47
CA ASP A 282 18.15 3.76 4.89
C ASP A 282 17.70 2.32 5.14
N SER A 283 17.40 1.57 4.07
CA SER A 283 17.03 0.17 4.16
C SER A 283 18.25 -0.73 4.35
N TRP A 284 18.11 -1.78 5.17
CA TRP A 284 19.10 -2.85 5.29
C TRP A 284 19.45 -3.51 3.95
N VAL A 285 18.58 -3.40 2.95
CA VAL A 285 18.81 -3.92 1.59
C VAL A 285 19.95 -3.18 0.92
N ALA A 286 20.11 -1.87 1.15
CA ALA A 286 21.22 -1.10 0.60
C ALA A 286 22.59 -1.65 1.08
N ASP A 287 22.69 -2.01 2.36
CA ASP A 287 23.89 -2.66 2.91
C ASP A 287 24.06 -4.08 2.36
N PHE A 288 22.96 -4.85 2.26
CA PHE A 288 22.97 -6.22 1.79
C PHE A 288 23.47 -6.36 0.34
N ILE A 289 23.15 -5.40 -0.53
CA ILE A 289 23.59 -5.37 -1.94
C ILE A 289 24.79 -4.47 -2.19
N SER A 290 25.42 -3.94 -1.15
CA SER A 290 26.46 -2.90 -1.26
C SER A 290 27.60 -3.26 -2.21
N TRP A 291 27.97 -4.53 -2.33
CA TRP A 291 28.99 -5.00 -3.26
C TRP A 291 28.63 -4.76 -4.75
N TRP A 292 27.35 -4.78 -5.10
CA TRP A 292 26.88 -4.50 -6.47
C TRP A 292 26.68 -3.02 -6.76
N ILE A 293 26.81 -2.17 -5.73
CA ILE A 293 26.61 -0.72 -5.81
C ILE A 293 27.94 -0.01 -5.67
N ASP A 294 28.20 0.95 -6.55
CA ASP A 294 29.33 1.87 -6.43
C ASP A 294 29.13 2.75 -5.19
N GLN A 295 30.07 2.67 -4.26
CA GLN A 295 29.94 3.30 -2.97
C GLN A 295 30.18 4.81 -2.99
N ASP A 296 30.78 5.34 -4.06
CA ASP A 296 31.00 6.77 -4.24
C ASP A 296 29.82 7.45 -4.93
N THR A 297 29.27 6.80 -5.96
CA THR A 297 28.20 7.36 -6.77
C THR A 297 26.79 6.93 -6.36
N GLY A 298 26.64 5.80 -5.69
CA GLY A 298 25.37 5.22 -5.28
C GLY A 298 24.61 4.47 -6.40
N TYR A 299 25.20 4.31 -7.57
CA TYR A 299 24.59 3.58 -8.68
C TYR A 299 25.05 2.13 -8.76
N PRO A 300 24.24 1.23 -9.33
CA PRO A 300 24.67 -0.13 -9.60
C PRO A 300 25.88 -0.16 -10.55
N ILE A 301 26.86 -1.01 -10.21
CA ILE A 301 28.01 -1.31 -11.07
C ILE A 301 27.55 -2.26 -12.16
N PRO A 302 27.53 -1.85 -13.46
CA PRO A 302 26.94 -2.66 -14.54
C PRO A 302 27.57 -4.06 -14.66
N GLU A 303 28.89 -4.14 -14.51
CA GLU A 303 29.68 -5.37 -14.64
C GLU A 303 29.39 -6.36 -13.51
N ARG A 304 28.87 -5.89 -12.36
CA ARG A 304 28.51 -6.74 -11.22
C ARG A 304 27.03 -7.17 -11.23
N SER A 305 26.20 -6.50 -12.01
CA SER A 305 24.77 -6.86 -12.14
C SER A 305 24.63 -8.30 -12.66
N GLY A 306 23.95 -9.15 -11.88
CA GLY A 306 23.77 -10.56 -12.21
C GLY A 306 24.91 -11.48 -11.76
N LEU A 307 26.05 -10.95 -11.31
CA LEU A 307 27.10 -11.80 -10.73
C LEU A 307 26.63 -12.39 -9.40
N VAL A 308 26.93 -13.66 -9.21
CA VAL A 308 26.54 -14.43 -8.02
C VAL A 308 27.61 -14.31 -6.95
N ARG A 309 27.21 -14.06 -5.72
CA ARG A 309 27.99 -14.23 -4.51
C ARG A 309 27.32 -15.22 -3.58
N TYR A 310 28.02 -15.66 -2.57
CA TYR A 310 27.52 -16.61 -1.58
C TYR A 310 27.44 -15.95 -0.21
N MET A 311 26.39 -16.26 0.54
CA MET A 311 26.17 -15.73 1.89
C MET A 311 25.93 -16.85 2.90
N CYS A 312 26.34 -16.62 4.14
CA CYS A 312 25.86 -17.34 5.32
C CYS A 312 25.45 -16.36 6.43
N VAL A 313 24.70 -16.83 7.40
CA VAL A 313 24.29 -16.05 8.56
C VAL A 313 24.78 -16.74 9.82
N LEU A 314 25.65 -16.06 10.57
CA LEU A 314 26.23 -16.57 11.82
C LEU A 314 26.11 -15.47 12.89
N ASN A 315 25.51 -15.81 14.03
CA ASN A 315 25.33 -14.88 15.15
C ASN A 315 24.73 -13.52 14.69
N ASP A 316 23.62 -13.58 13.94
CA ASP A 316 22.92 -12.43 13.36
C ASP A 316 23.74 -11.57 12.37
N THR A 317 24.95 -12.02 12.01
CA THR A 317 25.79 -11.34 11.01
C THR A 317 25.76 -12.08 9.69
N ILE A 318 25.62 -11.33 8.59
CA ILE A 318 25.66 -11.89 7.23
C ILE A 318 27.08 -11.73 6.71
N TYR A 319 27.65 -12.84 6.27
CA TYR A 319 28.97 -12.89 5.64
C TYR A 319 28.83 -13.22 4.17
N PHE A 320 29.72 -12.68 3.34
CA PHE A 320 29.71 -12.88 1.91
C PHE A 320 31.10 -13.29 1.40
N ALA A 321 31.13 -14.22 0.46
CA ALA A 321 32.33 -14.54 -0.33
C ALA A 321 31.95 -14.77 -1.81
N ASP A 322 32.98 -14.82 -2.67
CA ASP A 322 32.78 -14.99 -4.11
C ASP A 322 32.45 -16.46 -4.48
N THR A 323 32.83 -17.43 -3.61
CA THR A 323 32.48 -18.84 -3.77
C THR A 323 31.95 -19.43 -2.46
N ALA A 324 31.16 -20.50 -2.56
CA ALA A 324 30.63 -21.20 -1.40
C ALA A 324 31.74 -21.90 -0.62
N GLU A 325 32.73 -22.46 -1.32
CA GLU A 325 33.87 -23.16 -0.72
C GLU A 325 34.69 -22.19 0.16
N LYS A 326 35.00 -21.00 -0.36
CA LYS A 326 35.73 -20.00 0.39
C LYS A 326 34.98 -19.58 1.65
N LEU A 327 33.66 -19.35 1.54
CA LEU A 327 32.83 -18.94 2.66
C LEU A 327 32.72 -20.04 3.72
N ALA A 328 32.61 -21.30 3.28
CA ALA A 328 32.55 -22.48 4.15
C ALA A 328 33.87 -22.68 4.93
N GLU A 329 35.02 -22.50 4.25
CA GLU A 329 36.35 -22.60 4.86
C GLU A 329 36.62 -21.46 5.85
N GLU A 330 36.30 -20.20 5.48
CA GLU A 330 36.54 -19.03 6.33
C GLU A 330 35.76 -19.08 7.65
N HIS A 331 34.59 -19.75 7.66
CA HIS A 331 33.70 -19.77 8.83
C HIS A 331 33.50 -21.16 9.46
N ASP A 332 34.22 -22.17 8.99
CA ASP A 332 34.13 -23.57 9.46
C ASP A 332 32.68 -24.11 9.49
N ILE A 333 31.98 -23.92 8.35
CA ILE A 333 30.58 -24.37 8.17
C ILE A 333 30.45 -25.32 6.97
N PRO A 334 29.43 -26.20 6.96
CA PRO A 334 29.12 -27.00 5.78
C PRO A 334 28.75 -26.11 4.58
N ILE A 335 29.21 -26.50 3.39
CA ILE A 335 28.98 -25.74 2.15
C ILE A 335 27.48 -25.58 1.82
N GLU A 336 26.66 -26.55 2.26
CA GLU A 336 25.21 -26.55 2.11
C GLU A 336 24.52 -25.41 2.88
N GLN A 337 25.20 -24.82 3.86
CA GLN A 337 24.71 -23.64 4.60
C GLN A 337 24.96 -22.33 3.85
N CYS A 338 25.75 -22.36 2.79
CA CYS A 338 25.99 -21.20 1.94
C CYS A 338 24.87 -21.06 0.91
N LYS A 339 24.24 -19.88 0.87
CA LYS A 339 23.20 -19.50 -0.10
C LYS A 339 23.78 -18.61 -1.19
N SER A 340 23.48 -18.94 -2.44
CA SER A 340 23.85 -18.10 -3.57
C SER A 340 22.91 -16.88 -3.68
N VAL A 341 23.48 -15.69 -3.87
CA VAL A 341 22.78 -14.42 -3.93
C VAL A 341 23.23 -13.64 -5.17
N THR A 342 22.31 -12.96 -5.83
CA THR A 342 22.64 -12.00 -6.89
C THR A 342 21.71 -10.79 -6.85
N PHE A 343 22.24 -9.66 -7.30
CA PHE A 343 21.48 -8.44 -7.53
C PHE A 343 21.46 -8.14 -9.04
N ILE A 344 20.29 -7.80 -9.56
CA ILE A 344 20.09 -7.40 -10.95
C ILE A 344 19.56 -5.97 -10.96
N ALA A 345 20.31 -5.08 -11.59
CA ALA A 345 19.94 -3.70 -11.70
C ALA A 345 18.81 -3.49 -12.74
N SER A 346 17.86 -2.61 -12.41
CA SER A 346 16.72 -2.25 -13.24
C SER A 346 16.72 -0.75 -13.53
N ARG A 347 16.49 -0.38 -14.78
CA ARG A 347 16.29 1.01 -15.22
C ARG A 347 14.92 1.13 -15.89
N LEU A 348 14.37 2.34 -15.91
CA LEU A 348 13.10 2.59 -16.60
C LEU A 348 13.16 2.23 -18.08
N GLN A 349 14.28 2.54 -18.75
CA GLN A 349 14.51 2.28 -20.18
C GLN A 349 14.52 0.78 -20.52
N ASP A 350 14.70 -0.10 -19.55
CA ASP A 350 14.65 -1.54 -19.74
C ASP A 350 13.22 -2.04 -19.98
N ASN A 351 12.21 -1.24 -19.59
CA ASN A 351 10.79 -1.54 -19.79
C ASN A 351 10.26 -0.89 -21.07
N LYS A 352 10.61 -1.48 -22.22
CA LYS A 352 10.20 -0.99 -23.53
C LYS A 352 8.68 -0.90 -23.69
N VAL A 353 7.95 -1.88 -23.15
CA VAL A 353 6.48 -1.91 -23.20
C VAL A 353 5.88 -0.68 -22.52
N LEU A 354 6.37 -0.30 -21.33
CA LEU A 354 5.92 0.92 -20.65
C LEU A 354 6.29 2.17 -21.45
N MET A 355 7.53 2.23 -21.95
CA MET A 355 8.01 3.38 -22.71
C MET A 355 7.24 3.62 -24.00
N GLU A 356 6.78 2.55 -24.64
CA GLU A 356 5.95 2.61 -25.86
C GLU A 356 4.48 2.94 -25.54
N SER A 357 3.93 2.36 -24.47
CA SER A 357 2.53 2.57 -24.09
C SER A 357 2.28 3.91 -23.41
N ASP A 358 3.22 4.39 -22.59
CA ASP A 358 3.14 5.67 -21.88
C ASP A 358 4.49 6.41 -21.89
N PRO A 359 4.86 7.04 -23.02
CA PRO A 359 6.08 7.86 -23.09
C PRO A 359 6.08 9.03 -22.11
N GLY A 360 4.90 9.47 -21.66
CA GLY A 360 4.73 10.57 -20.71
C GLY A 360 5.09 10.22 -19.28
N TYR A 361 5.25 8.94 -18.93
CA TYR A 361 5.59 8.51 -17.57
C TYR A 361 6.90 9.12 -17.05
N ILE A 362 7.89 9.31 -17.92
CA ILE A 362 9.14 10.02 -17.57
C ILE A 362 8.87 11.44 -17.08
N ALA A 363 7.92 12.15 -17.66
CA ALA A 363 7.58 13.51 -17.24
C ALA A 363 7.03 13.52 -15.80
N ASN A 364 6.24 12.51 -15.43
CA ASN A 364 5.74 12.37 -14.07
C ASN A 364 6.88 12.14 -13.06
N LEU A 365 7.88 11.32 -13.40
CA LEU A 365 9.05 11.09 -12.55
C LEU A 365 9.96 12.33 -12.47
N ASN A 366 10.09 13.08 -13.56
CA ASN A 366 10.86 14.33 -13.57
C ASN A 366 10.21 15.45 -12.73
N ALA A 367 8.90 15.36 -12.49
CA ALA A 367 8.18 16.30 -11.61
C ALA A 367 8.43 16.05 -10.11
N LEU A 368 9.05 14.93 -9.76
CA LEU A 368 9.41 14.60 -8.38
C LEU A 368 10.53 15.52 -7.86
N LEU A 369 10.63 15.64 -6.55
CA LEU A 369 11.76 16.29 -5.90
C LEU A 369 13.08 15.61 -6.31
N GLU A 370 14.18 16.33 -6.26
CA GLU A 370 15.50 15.87 -6.73
C GLU A 370 15.89 14.52 -6.12
N VAL A 371 15.75 14.36 -4.81
CA VAL A 371 16.08 13.10 -4.10
C VAL A 371 15.20 11.94 -4.57
N GLU A 372 13.88 12.16 -4.67
CA GLU A 372 12.95 11.14 -5.15
C GLU A 372 13.18 10.81 -6.62
N ARG A 373 13.52 11.80 -7.43
CA ARG A 373 13.85 11.60 -8.83
C ARG A 373 15.14 10.79 -8.97
N GLU A 374 16.21 11.12 -8.23
CA GLU A 374 17.44 10.34 -8.22
C GLU A 374 17.22 8.90 -7.77
N ARG A 375 16.38 8.70 -6.77
CA ARG A 375 16.02 7.39 -6.26
C ARG A 375 15.17 6.60 -7.26
N LEU A 376 14.05 7.16 -7.72
CA LEU A 376 13.03 6.44 -8.48
C LEU A 376 13.26 6.46 -9.99
N LEU A 377 13.83 7.51 -10.56
CA LEU A 377 14.12 7.57 -12.00
C LEU A 377 15.53 7.04 -12.31
N ASN A 378 16.53 7.49 -11.55
CA ASN A 378 17.94 7.18 -11.84
C ASN A 378 18.44 5.92 -11.10
N GLY A 379 17.71 5.46 -10.08
CA GLY A 379 18.05 4.21 -9.38
C GLY A 379 19.21 4.34 -8.38
N ASN A 380 19.41 5.50 -7.78
CA ASN A 380 20.47 5.77 -6.81
C ASN A 380 20.14 5.15 -5.45
N TRP A 381 21.07 4.36 -4.89
CA TRP A 381 20.93 3.64 -3.62
C TRP A 381 21.51 4.37 -2.40
N LYS A 382 22.19 5.47 -2.62
CA LYS A 382 22.86 6.23 -1.55
C LYS A 382 22.34 7.64 -1.39
N ILE A 383 21.47 8.07 -2.32
CA ILE A 383 20.93 9.42 -2.25
C ILE A 383 20.10 9.55 -0.97
N LYS A 384 20.54 10.46 -0.15
CA LYS A 384 19.80 10.92 1.04
C LYS A 384 19.56 12.41 0.88
N PRO A 385 18.51 12.94 1.50
CA PRO A 385 18.40 14.38 1.62
C PRO A 385 19.68 14.91 2.28
N ALA A 386 20.50 15.65 1.55
CA ALA A 386 21.59 16.35 2.20
C ALA A 386 20.99 17.44 3.11
N ALA A 387 21.67 17.76 4.21
CA ALA A 387 21.33 18.95 4.98
C ALA A 387 21.18 20.14 4.00
N GLY A 388 20.03 20.84 4.07
CA GLY A 388 19.71 21.93 3.14
C GLY A 388 19.07 21.55 1.81
N MET A 389 18.85 20.27 1.49
CA MET A 389 18.14 19.89 0.24
C MET A 389 16.63 20.11 0.32
N PHE A 390 16.01 19.92 1.49
CA PHE A 390 14.58 20.16 1.67
C PHE A 390 14.25 21.64 1.80
N PHE A 391 15.08 22.40 2.51
CA PHE A 391 14.80 23.77 2.92
C PHE A 391 16.03 24.65 2.69
N LYS A 392 16.03 25.46 1.64
CA LYS A 392 17.07 26.45 1.37
C LYS A 392 16.56 27.84 1.73
N ARG A 393 17.30 28.63 2.52
CA ARG A 393 16.96 30.02 2.87
C ARG A 393 16.63 30.87 1.64
N SER A 394 17.36 30.64 0.54
CA SER A 394 17.17 31.39 -0.70
C SER A 394 15.81 31.17 -1.39
N GLN A 395 15.06 30.17 -0.97
CA GLN A 395 13.76 29.81 -1.59
C GLN A 395 12.57 30.45 -0.89
N VAL A 396 12.76 31.14 0.22
CA VAL A 396 11.67 31.82 0.96
C VAL A 396 11.85 33.32 0.91
N THR A 397 10.74 34.02 1.09
CA THR A 397 10.74 35.50 1.22
C THR A 397 10.65 35.86 2.70
N LEU A 398 11.61 36.67 3.18
CA LEU A 398 11.53 37.25 4.50
C LEU A 398 10.61 38.47 4.45
N LEU A 399 9.69 38.58 5.40
CA LEU A 399 8.75 39.69 5.52
C LEU A 399 9.00 40.42 6.84
N ASP A 400 9.09 41.74 6.80
CA ASP A 400 9.25 42.61 7.98
C ASP A 400 7.97 42.65 8.82
N GLU A 401 6.82 42.51 8.17
CA GLU A 401 5.52 42.61 8.81
C GLU A 401 4.62 41.41 8.49
N LEU A 402 3.75 41.09 9.45
CA LEU A 402 2.81 39.99 9.32
C LEU A 402 1.74 40.37 8.28
N PRO A 403 1.49 39.55 7.23
CA PRO A 403 0.45 39.77 6.27
C PRO A 403 -0.95 39.78 6.92
N ASN A 404 -1.80 40.72 6.51
CA ASN A 404 -3.17 40.86 7.01
C ASN A 404 -4.19 39.93 6.30
N ASP A 405 -3.78 39.21 5.27
CA ASP A 405 -4.58 38.29 4.45
C ASP A 405 -4.56 36.83 4.91
N VAL A 406 -4.07 36.55 6.10
CA VAL A 406 -4.03 35.18 6.65
C VAL A 406 -5.43 34.74 7.08
N ILE A 407 -5.88 33.61 6.53
CA ILE A 407 -7.24 33.08 6.74
C ILE A 407 -7.33 31.98 7.80
N THR A 408 -6.22 31.27 8.04
CA THR A 408 -6.16 30.17 9.01
C THR A 408 -4.81 30.13 9.68
N TRP A 409 -4.79 29.77 10.98
CA TRP A 409 -3.58 29.59 11.77
C TRP A 409 -3.51 28.18 12.36
N ALA A 410 -2.34 27.58 12.35
CA ALA A 410 -2.07 26.33 13.03
C ALA A 410 -0.68 26.38 13.66
N ARG A 411 -0.55 25.87 14.89
CA ARG A 411 0.74 25.61 15.55
C ARG A 411 0.98 24.12 15.62
N GLY A 412 2.08 23.67 15.03
CA GLY A 412 2.58 22.31 15.15
C GLY A 412 3.56 22.22 16.32
N TRP A 413 3.54 21.09 17.02
CA TRP A 413 4.41 20.78 18.14
C TRP A 413 5.18 19.50 17.89
N ASP A 414 6.47 19.51 18.20
CA ASP A 414 7.33 18.33 18.37
C ASP A 414 7.75 18.30 19.85
N LEU A 415 7.40 17.24 20.55
CA LEU A 415 7.53 17.17 22.01
C LEU A 415 8.65 16.22 22.42
N ALA A 416 9.62 16.71 23.17
CA ALA A 416 10.62 15.87 23.82
C ALA A 416 10.17 15.48 25.23
N ALA A 417 10.42 14.24 25.60
CA ALA A 417 10.02 13.69 26.90
C ALA A 417 11.20 13.33 27.82
N THR A 418 12.43 13.71 27.48
CA THR A 418 13.64 13.38 28.25
C THR A 418 14.03 14.49 29.21
N SER A 419 14.14 14.14 30.50
CA SER A 419 14.71 15.00 31.54
C SER A 419 16.25 15.08 31.41
N GLU A 420 16.85 16.17 31.91
CA GLU A 420 18.30 16.44 31.85
C GLU A 420 19.20 15.40 32.54
N ASP A 421 18.65 14.45 33.30
CA ASP A 421 19.39 13.55 34.19
C ASP A 421 19.80 12.20 33.58
N GLU A 422 19.43 11.88 32.33
CA GLU A 422 19.80 10.62 31.68
C GLU A 422 20.82 10.88 30.55
N ASN A 423 22.08 10.67 30.85
CA ASN A 423 23.25 10.55 29.94
C ASN A 423 22.98 10.73 28.44
N GLY A 424 22.77 11.93 27.98
CA GLY A 424 22.57 12.27 26.58
C GLY A 424 22.16 13.71 26.39
N ASP A 425 22.39 14.26 25.22
CA ASP A 425 21.96 15.61 24.86
C ASP A 425 20.40 15.66 24.89
N PRO A 426 19.76 16.39 25.82
CA PRO A 426 18.30 16.36 25.97
C PRO A 426 17.64 16.94 24.73
N ALA A 427 16.65 16.23 24.19
CA ALA A 427 15.94 16.65 22.99
C ALA A 427 15.09 17.92 23.26
N TYR A 428 14.93 18.76 22.24
CA TYR A 428 14.17 19.99 22.32
C TYR A 428 12.66 19.77 22.15
N THR A 429 11.87 20.50 22.91
CA THR A 429 10.44 20.75 22.59
C THR A 429 10.36 21.94 21.65
N ALA A 430 9.94 21.69 20.43
CA ALA A 430 9.85 22.70 19.39
C ALA A 430 8.41 22.96 18.96
N SER A 431 8.12 24.19 18.51
CA SER A 431 6.84 24.48 17.86
C SER A 431 6.98 25.52 16.75
N VAL A 432 6.13 25.40 15.74
CA VAL A 432 6.09 26.32 14.60
C VAL A 432 4.65 26.79 14.36
N LEU A 433 4.44 28.09 14.33
CA LEU A 433 3.17 28.72 13.98
C LEU A 433 3.14 29.07 12.50
N ILE A 434 2.23 28.47 11.75
CA ILE A 434 2.06 28.67 10.32
C ILE A 434 0.68 29.23 10.02
N GLY A 435 0.64 30.28 9.19
CA GLY A 435 -0.57 30.86 8.64
C GLY A 435 -0.75 30.52 7.17
N LYS A 436 -1.99 30.19 6.75
CA LYS A 436 -2.35 30.07 5.33
C LYS A 436 -2.95 31.40 4.87
N ARG A 437 -2.39 31.98 3.83
CA ARG A 437 -2.83 33.23 3.23
C ARG A 437 -3.95 33.00 2.20
N ARG A 438 -4.72 34.04 1.90
CA ARG A 438 -5.83 33.98 0.92
C ARG A 438 -5.34 33.69 -0.50
N ASN A 439 -4.14 34.09 -0.85
CA ASN A 439 -3.49 33.82 -2.14
C ASN A 439 -2.92 32.36 -2.26
N GLY A 440 -3.13 31.51 -1.26
CA GLY A 440 -2.65 30.13 -1.22
C GLY A 440 -1.25 29.95 -0.61
N ARG A 441 -0.46 31.02 -0.42
CA ARG A 441 0.86 30.96 0.21
C ARG A 441 0.78 30.70 1.71
N TYR A 442 1.90 30.37 2.31
CA TYR A 442 2.04 30.15 3.75
C TYR A 442 2.99 31.19 4.36
N ILE A 443 2.79 31.50 5.64
CA ILE A 443 3.67 32.34 6.43
C ILE A 443 4.09 31.61 7.72
N VAL A 444 5.38 31.46 7.95
CA VAL A 444 5.93 31.06 9.25
C VAL A 444 6.01 32.31 10.12
N ALA A 445 5.20 32.39 11.16
CA ALA A 445 5.01 33.60 11.95
C ALA A 445 5.67 33.57 13.33
N ASN A 446 5.99 32.39 13.84
CA ASN A 446 6.70 32.21 15.10
C ASN A 446 7.26 30.78 15.22
N VAL A 447 8.44 30.66 15.82
CA VAL A 447 9.08 29.38 16.16
C VAL A 447 9.53 29.44 17.63
N THR A 448 9.33 28.33 18.35
CA THR A 448 9.92 28.14 19.67
C THR A 448 10.71 26.83 19.67
N ASN A 449 11.87 26.83 20.34
CA ASN A 449 12.73 25.66 20.50
C ASN A 449 13.38 25.73 21.88
N GLN A 450 12.97 24.87 22.81
CA GLN A 450 13.37 24.95 24.22
C GLN A 450 13.62 23.55 24.79
N ARG A 451 14.60 23.45 25.69
CA ARG A 451 14.83 22.27 26.53
C ARG A 451 14.03 22.44 27.80
N LEU A 452 13.06 21.57 28.01
CA LEU A 452 12.08 21.69 29.09
C LEU A 452 11.86 20.35 29.80
N SER A 453 11.63 20.40 31.12
CA SER A 453 11.13 19.23 31.85
C SER A 453 9.69 18.87 31.42
N ALA A 454 9.25 17.65 31.68
CA ALA A 454 7.91 17.19 31.27
C ALA A 454 6.75 18.08 31.77
N ASP A 455 6.86 18.66 32.97
CA ASP A 455 5.88 19.59 33.53
C ASP A 455 5.97 20.98 32.92
N ASP A 456 7.19 21.45 32.62
CA ASP A 456 7.41 22.72 31.95
C ASP A 456 6.93 22.69 30.50
N VAL A 457 7.02 21.56 29.79
CA VAL A 457 6.43 21.36 28.45
C VAL A 457 4.95 21.65 28.46
N ARG A 458 4.21 21.12 29.43
CA ARG A 458 2.75 21.35 29.56
C ARG A 458 2.44 22.83 29.80
N THR A 459 3.21 23.45 30.67
CA THR A 459 3.08 24.88 31.01
C THR A 459 3.40 25.73 29.77
N HIS A 460 4.47 25.41 29.05
CA HIS A 460 4.88 26.10 27.84
C HIS A 460 3.82 26.02 26.73
N ILE A 461 3.27 24.82 26.46
CA ILE A 461 2.19 24.63 25.48
C ILE A 461 1.00 25.52 25.82
N LYS A 462 0.56 25.52 27.10
CA LYS A 462 -0.61 26.31 27.54
C LYS A 462 -0.37 27.81 27.43
N GLN A 463 0.80 28.30 27.83
CA GLN A 463 1.16 29.71 27.74
C GLN A 463 1.24 30.17 26.28
N THR A 464 1.89 29.38 25.43
CA THR A 464 2.00 29.67 24.00
C THR A 464 0.62 29.71 23.33
N ALA A 465 -0.25 28.75 23.62
CA ALA A 465 -1.62 28.74 23.09
C ALA A 465 -2.44 29.96 23.56
N GLN A 466 -2.22 30.46 24.80
CA GLN A 466 -2.83 31.69 25.29
C GLN A 466 -2.35 32.93 24.54
N ILE A 467 -1.06 33.05 24.30
CA ILE A 467 -0.45 34.13 23.52
C ILE A 467 -1.01 34.10 22.08
N ASP A 468 -1.01 32.95 21.45
CA ASP A 468 -1.51 32.77 20.11
C ASP A 468 -2.99 33.12 19.98
N LYS A 469 -3.83 32.67 20.92
CA LYS A 469 -5.26 33.01 20.95
C LYS A 469 -5.50 34.50 21.09
N LYS A 470 -4.69 35.19 21.92
CA LYS A 470 -4.77 36.63 22.10
C LYS A 470 -4.38 37.39 20.83
N LYS A 471 -3.33 36.93 20.12
CA LYS A 471 -2.78 37.63 18.94
C LYS A 471 -3.51 37.29 17.64
N TYR A 472 -3.88 36.02 17.44
CA TYR A 472 -4.40 35.50 16.16
C TYR A 472 -5.85 35.02 16.25
N LYS A 473 -6.52 35.22 17.38
CA LYS A 473 -7.93 34.88 17.69
C LYS A 473 -8.20 33.37 17.66
N ARG A 474 -8.02 32.69 16.53
CA ARG A 474 -8.28 31.26 16.37
C ARG A 474 -7.05 30.57 15.77
N VAL A 475 -6.39 29.79 16.58
CA VAL A 475 -5.26 28.94 16.20
C VAL A 475 -5.62 27.47 16.45
N VAL A 476 -5.23 26.58 15.56
CA VAL A 476 -5.39 25.13 15.73
C VAL A 476 -4.08 24.58 16.30
N GLU A 477 -4.11 24.17 17.56
CA GLU A 477 -2.98 23.47 18.20
C GLU A 477 -2.91 22.03 17.67
N ARG A 478 -1.82 21.66 17.01
CA ARG A 478 -1.55 20.33 16.47
C ARG A 478 -0.50 19.64 17.31
N LEU A 479 -0.94 18.65 18.09
CA LEU A 479 -0.09 17.89 19.00
C LEU A 479 0.14 16.47 18.48
N PRO A 480 1.35 15.91 18.65
CA PRO A 480 1.65 14.55 18.25
C PRO A 480 0.85 13.57 19.11
N LYS A 481 0.60 12.40 18.53
CA LYS A 481 -0.05 11.28 19.20
C LYS A 481 0.72 10.01 18.84
N ASP A 482 1.43 9.48 19.81
CA ASP A 482 2.15 8.22 19.65
C ASP A 482 1.20 7.05 19.39
N PRO A 483 1.63 6.01 18.67
CA PRO A 483 0.88 4.79 18.49
C PRO A 483 0.69 4.06 19.83
N GLY A 484 -0.48 3.43 20.02
CA GLY A 484 -0.78 2.64 21.22
C GLY A 484 -1.65 3.34 22.27
N GLN A 485 -1.87 2.67 23.41
CA GLN A 485 -2.76 3.15 24.48
C GLN A 485 -2.18 4.34 25.27
N ALA A 486 -0.87 4.34 25.50
CA ALA A 486 -0.17 5.43 26.19
C ALA A 486 -0.33 6.76 25.42
N GLY A 487 -0.12 6.74 24.09
CA GLY A 487 -0.30 7.93 23.26
C GLY A 487 -1.76 8.40 23.19
N LYS A 488 -2.75 7.50 23.30
CA LYS A 488 -4.16 7.91 23.44
C LYS A 488 -4.44 8.64 24.76
N ALA A 489 -3.89 8.13 25.86
CA ALA A 489 -4.04 8.75 27.19
C ALA A 489 -3.35 10.12 27.24
N GLN A 490 -2.15 10.24 26.69
CA GLN A 490 -1.40 11.48 26.59
C GLN A 490 -2.17 12.52 25.76
N ALA A 491 -2.65 12.15 24.56
CA ALA A 491 -3.45 13.02 23.71
C ALA A 491 -4.73 13.51 24.41
N GLN A 492 -5.43 12.65 25.14
CA GLN A 492 -6.59 13.05 25.95
C GLN A 492 -6.23 14.02 27.07
N SER A 493 -5.07 13.84 27.71
CA SER A 493 -4.57 14.75 28.74
C SER A 493 -4.31 16.15 28.17
N PHE A 494 -3.67 16.26 27.00
CA PHE A 494 -3.46 17.53 26.32
C PHE A 494 -4.78 18.22 25.92
N VAL A 495 -5.74 17.47 25.39
CA VAL A 495 -7.07 18.01 25.03
C VAL A 495 -7.78 18.57 26.26
N LYS A 496 -7.71 17.87 27.41
CA LYS A 496 -8.27 18.38 28.68
C LYS A 496 -7.55 19.62 29.19
N MET A 497 -6.22 19.64 29.13
CA MET A 497 -5.39 20.77 29.58
C MET A 497 -5.67 22.03 28.75
N LEU A 498 -5.92 21.87 27.45
CA LEU A 498 -6.20 22.94 26.49
C LEU A 498 -7.72 23.14 26.28
N ALA A 499 -8.53 22.88 27.31
CA ALA A 499 -9.97 23.17 27.24
C ALA A 499 -10.21 24.66 26.90
N GLY A 500 -11.02 24.92 25.87
CA GLY A 500 -11.28 26.28 25.36
C GLY A 500 -10.37 26.72 24.21
N PHE A 501 -9.47 25.85 23.73
CA PHE A 501 -8.66 26.00 22.52
C PHE A 501 -9.10 25.00 21.45
N VAL A 502 -8.73 25.25 20.18
CA VAL A 502 -8.96 24.28 19.09
C VAL A 502 -7.77 23.35 19.02
N VAL A 503 -7.95 22.11 19.46
CA VAL A 503 -6.87 21.11 19.51
C VAL A 503 -7.14 20.00 18.50
N LYS A 504 -6.10 19.60 17.77
CA LYS A 504 -6.09 18.40 16.92
C LYS A 504 -4.89 17.54 17.28
N THR A 505 -5.13 16.29 17.61
CA THR A 505 -4.05 15.30 17.78
C THR A 505 -3.83 14.54 16.49
N ILE A 506 -2.57 14.37 16.08
CA ILE A 506 -2.18 13.76 14.82
C ILE A 506 -1.33 12.53 15.13
N ALA A 507 -1.74 11.37 14.61
CA ALA A 507 -0.93 10.17 14.68
C ALA A 507 0.31 10.35 13.77
N GLU A 508 1.49 10.14 14.33
CA GLU A 508 2.73 10.17 13.58
C GLU A 508 2.95 8.82 12.90
N SER A 509 3.14 8.85 11.57
CA SER A 509 3.45 7.68 10.76
C SER A 509 4.46 8.06 9.69
N GLY A 510 5.39 7.15 9.39
CA GLY A 510 6.49 7.41 8.47
C GLY A 510 7.69 8.12 9.10
N SER A 511 8.77 8.29 8.34
CA SER A 511 9.97 9.01 8.78
C SER A 511 9.71 10.52 8.90
N LYS A 512 10.62 11.24 9.58
CA LYS A 512 10.56 12.71 9.68
C LYS A 512 10.63 13.36 8.29
N GLU A 513 11.44 12.82 7.42
CA GLU A 513 11.62 13.26 6.04
C GLU A 513 10.32 13.14 5.25
N THR A 514 9.68 11.97 5.26
CA THR A 514 8.39 11.76 4.58
C THR A 514 7.30 12.73 5.07
N ARG A 515 7.32 13.06 6.37
CA ARG A 515 6.38 14.03 6.94
C ARG A 515 6.69 15.47 6.55
N ALA A 516 7.98 15.79 6.30
CA ALA A 516 8.43 17.11 5.89
C ALA A 516 8.18 17.40 4.39
N GLU A 517 8.15 16.36 3.53
CA GLU A 517 8.01 16.49 2.07
C GLU A 517 6.91 17.44 1.59
N PRO A 518 5.66 17.38 2.11
CA PRO A 518 4.60 18.27 1.63
C PRO A 518 4.88 19.75 1.90
N PHE A 519 5.56 20.05 3.01
CA PHE A 519 5.94 21.42 3.35
C PHE A 519 7.21 21.84 2.59
N ALA A 520 8.16 20.93 2.42
CA ALA A 520 9.35 21.15 1.60
C ALA A 520 8.99 21.47 0.15
N ALA A 521 7.99 20.81 -0.42
CA ALA A 521 7.50 21.12 -1.74
C ALA A 521 6.97 22.56 -1.84
N GLN A 522 6.21 23.03 -0.84
CA GLN A 522 5.75 24.43 -0.80
C GLN A 522 6.91 25.42 -0.66
N TRP A 523 7.92 25.05 0.14
CA TRP A 523 9.11 25.83 0.35
C TRP A 523 9.91 25.99 -0.95
N GLN A 524 10.22 24.90 -1.63
CA GLN A 524 11.01 24.87 -2.87
C GLN A 524 10.32 25.59 -4.04
N HIS A 525 8.98 25.61 -4.06
CA HIS A 525 8.20 26.38 -5.04
C HIS A 525 8.04 27.86 -4.66
N GLY A 526 8.71 28.33 -3.61
CA GLY A 526 8.66 29.71 -3.16
C GLY A 526 7.30 30.11 -2.60
N ASN A 527 6.46 29.16 -2.18
CA ASN A 527 5.12 29.41 -1.62
C ASN A 527 5.14 29.67 -0.11
N VAL A 528 6.31 29.73 0.51
CA VAL A 528 6.46 30.01 1.94
C VAL A 528 7.15 31.34 2.15
N ASP A 529 6.53 32.18 2.98
CA ASP A 529 7.12 33.40 3.52
C ASP A 529 7.53 33.13 4.97
N VAL A 530 8.53 33.85 5.47
CA VAL A 530 8.98 33.74 6.87
C VAL A 530 9.00 35.17 7.46
N LEU A 531 8.38 35.34 8.63
CA LEU A 531 8.41 36.62 9.34
C LEU A 531 9.81 36.86 9.91
N MET A 532 10.36 38.04 9.68
CA MET A 532 11.68 38.44 10.21
C MET A 532 11.61 38.59 11.74
N ALA A 533 12.44 37.82 12.45
CA ALA A 533 12.49 37.81 13.91
C ALA A 533 13.77 37.13 14.42
N ASP A 534 14.07 37.29 15.72
CA ASP A 534 15.29 36.77 16.37
C ASP A 534 15.44 35.24 16.28
N TRP A 535 14.34 34.50 16.10
CA TRP A 535 14.35 33.03 15.98
C TRP A 535 14.74 32.55 14.56
N ASN A 536 14.88 33.42 13.57
CA ASN A 536 15.11 33.02 12.18
C ASN A 536 16.41 32.22 12.01
N GLU A 537 17.52 32.66 12.63
CA GLU A 537 18.80 31.99 12.48
C GLU A 537 18.75 30.55 13.03
N MET A 538 18.20 30.39 14.22
CA MET A 538 17.98 29.06 14.81
C MET A 538 17.09 28.19 13.91
N TYR A 539 15.97 28.73 13.43
CA TYR A 539 15.02 28.00 12.59
C TYR A 539 15.64 27.53 11.28
N PHE A 540 16.37 28.38 10.60
CA PHE A 540 17.03 28.00 9.36
C PHE A 540 18.16 26.99 9.59
N THR A 541 18.93 27.14 10.66
CA THR A 541 20.01 26.19 11.00
C THR A 541 19.46 24.78 11.29
N GLU A 542 18.31 24.67 11.93
CA GLU A 542 17.64 23.40 12.21
C GLU A 542 17.04 22.74 10.96
N LEU A 543 16.68 23.53 9.93
CA LEU A 543 16.10 23.05 8.70
C LEU A 543 17.14 22.68 7.64
N GLU A 544 18.27 23.41 7.60
CA GLU A 544 19.40 23.19 6.69
C GLU A 544 20.34 22.08 7.21
#